data_7dd674ff8f8e86712208cfea0301ff2c
#
_entry.id   7dd674ff8f8e86712208cfea0301ff2c
#
_cell.length_a   1.000
_cell.length_b   1.000
_cell.length_c   1.000
_cell.angle_alpha   90.00
_cell.angle_beta   90.00
_cell.angle_gamma   90.00
#
_symmetry.space_group_name_H-M   'P 1'
#
loop_
_entity.id
_entity.type
_entity.pdbx_description
1 polymer ?
#
loop_
_entity_poly.entity_id
_entity_poly.type
_entity_poly.pdbx_seq_one_letter_code
_entity_poly.pdbx_strand_id
1 'polypeptide(L)'
;SLVQVDSDTYALAYAGEDRDGFITTFTISSDGSSITEVAGSILEHDTNRGNYNSLVQVDSDTYALAYTSENKDGFITTFTITTDEIEKGSSCWDCTRPAITHHGVSTTPDGFSINDNVFKNNQKLYNDNPVVEAEVGEIVTIKARAWDNKGPGNIVREIVYLDIYEEKPHWRESEAFIKYDIRKDEIKYTDKNNLFALVGVTSEIVENPYQSDEKLKRPLELLDITFNIIFAKPMKTSHIGIQTIDD
;
A
#
# COMPACT_ATOMS: atom_id res chain seq x y z
N SER A 1 5.38 -24.44 -1.16
CA SER A 1 5.87 -24.23 -2.54
C SER A 1 7.20 -24.92 -2.74
N LEU A 2 7.39 -25.59 -3.86
CA LEU A 2 8.62 -26.30 -4.23
C LEU A 2 9.14 -25.73 -5.56
N VAL A 3 10.43 -25.42 -5.62
CA VAL A 3 11.09 -24.93 -6.84
C VAL A 3 12.44 -25.63 -7.03
N GLN A 4 12.81 -25.88 -8.27
CA GLN A 4 14.10 -26.46 -8.61
C GLN A 4 15.20 -25.36 -8.51
N VAL A 5 16.31 -25.69 -7.84
CA VAL A 5 17.47 -24.80 -7.68
C VAL A 5 18.53 -25.14 -8.72
N ASP A 6 18.81 -26.43 -8.85
CA ASP A 6 19.72 -26.94 -9.88
C ASP A 6 19.28 -28.36 -10.34
N SER A 7 20.19 -29.14 -10.92
CA SER A 7 19.85 -30.43 -11.56
C SER A 7 19.16 -31.45 -10.64
N ASP A 8 19.50 -31.45 -9.36
CA ASP A 8 18.99 -32.40 -8.34
C ASP A 8 18.61 -31.75 -7.01
N THR A 9 18.79 -30.43 -6.87
CA THR A 9 18.48 -29.67 -5.66
C THR A 9 17.18 -28.88 -5.82
N TYR A 10 16.33 -28.96 -4.81
CA TYR A 10 15.03 -28.30 -4.75
C TYR A 10 14.88 -27.53 -3.46
N ALA A 11 14.30 -26.34 -3.50
CA ALA A 11 13.93 -25.54 -2.33
C ALA A 11 12.43 -25.69 -2.03
N LEU A 12 12.10 -25.96 -0.77
CA LEU A 12 10.75 -26.06 -0.26
C LEU A 12 10.48 -24.95 0.75
N ALA A 13 9.49 -24.11 0.45
CA ALA A 13 8.93 -23.17 1.43
C ALA A 13 7.59 -23.72 1.96
N TYR A 14 7.46 -23.80 3.29
CA TYR A 14 6.31 -24.45 3.96
C TYR A 14 6.00 -23.79 5.32
N ALA A 15 4.82 -24.07 5.85
CA ALA A 15 4.46 -23.76 7.23
C ALA A 15 4.73 -24.98 8.10
N GLY A 16 5.53 -24.79 9.16
CA GLY A 16 5.83 -25.84 10.15
C GLY A 16 4.76 -25.99 11.24
N GLU A 17 5.14 -26.63 12.34
CA GLU A 17 4.36 -26.66 13.57
C GLU A 17 4.15 -25.22 14.06
N ASP A 18 3.07 -24.92 14.74
CA ASP A 18 2.67 -23.56 15.14
C ASP A 18 2.50 -22.54 13.98
N ARG A 19 2.59 -23.00 12.73
CA ARG A 19 2.47 -22.23 11.50
C ARG A 19 3.65 -21.30 11.18
N ASP A 20 4.77 -21.45 11.85
CA ASP A 20 5.99 -20.74 11.53
C ASP A 20 6.43 -21.03 10.09
N GLY A 21 7.01 -20.04 9.43
CA GLY A 21 7.42 -20.16 8.03
C GLY A 21 8.85 -20.66 7.89
N PHE A 22 9.04 -21.72 7.14
CA PHE A 22 10.36 -22.30 6.89
C PHE A 22 10.65 -22.40 5.39
N ILE A 23 11.94 -22.34 5.06
CA ILE A 23 12.47 -22.71 3.75
C ILE A 23 13.67 -23.63 3.96
N THR A 24 13.77 -24.70 3.17
CA THR A 24 14.88 -25.65 3.22
C THR A 24 15.15 -26.23 1.83
N THR A 25 16.33 -26.79 1.61
CA THR A 25 16.69 -27.47 0.37
C THR A 25 16.75 -28.98 0.54
N PHE A 26 16.44 -29.69 -0.53
CA PHE A 26 16.49 -31.16 -0.65
C PHE A 26 17.21 -31.55 -1.93
N THR A 27 17.98 -32.61 -1.86
CA THR A 27 18.40 -33.32 -3.07
C THR A 27 17.41 -34.45 -3.39
N ILE A 28 17.05 -34.56 -4.65
CA ILE A 28 16.17 -35.62 -5.17
C ILE A 28 16.92 -36.36 -6.25
N SER A 29 17.11 -37.71 -6.06
CA SER A 29 17.77 -38.53 -7.08
C SER A 29 16.99 -38.49 -8.41
N SER A 30 17.70 -38.62 -9.51
CA SER A 30 17.12 -38.54 -10.87
C SER A 30 16.02 -39.59 -11.15
N ASP A 31 16.04 -40.71 -10.46
CA ASP A 31 15.03 -41.75 -10.53
C ASP A 31 13.88 -41.59 -9.48
N GLY A 32 13.95 -40.53 -8.64
CA GLY A 32 12.99 -40.25 -7.58
C GLY A 32 13.03 -41.23 -6.41
N SER A 33 14.00 -42.14 -6.34
CA SER A 33 14.08 -43.17 -5.29
C SER A 33 14.58 -42.62 -3.94
N SER A 34 15.18 -41.45 -3.91
CA SER A 34 15.76 -40.87 -2.72
C SER A 34 15.47 -39.38 -2.64
N ILE A 35 15.07 -38.91 -1.46
CA ILE A 35 14.93 -37.49 -1.10
C ILE A 35 15.71 -37.30 0.20
N THR A 36 16.66 -36.37 0.19
CA THR A 36 17.51 -36.09 1.35
C THR A 36 17.52 -34.57 1.61
N GLU A 37 17.23 -34.19 2.83
CA GLU A 37 17.38 -32.78 3.25
C GLU A 37 18.86 -32.40 3.29
N VAL A 38 19.21 -31.24 2.75
CA VAL A 38 20.56 -30.71 2.81
C VAL A 38 20.81 -30.20 4.23
N ALA A 39 21.84 -30.76 4.89
CA ALA A 39 22.13 -30.45 6.28
C ALA A 39 22.47 -28.97 6.47
N GLY A 40 21.75 -28.31 7.39
CA GLY A 40 21.98 -26.91 7.71
C GLY A 40 21.30 -25.90 6.76
N SER A 41 20.57 -26.37 5.77
CA SER A 41 19.86 -25.50 4.81
C SER A 41 18.51 -24.98 5.30
N ILE A 42 18.04 -25.41 6.48
CA ILE A 42 16.77 -24.93 7.02
C ILE A 42 16.91 -23.50 7.55
N LEU A 43 16.03 -22.62 7.08
CA LEU A 43 15.94 -21.24 7.53
C LEU A 43 14.48 -20.90 7.86
N GLU A 44 14.27 -20.33 9.04
CA GLU A 44 12.98 -19.79 9.46
C GLU A 44 12.81 -18.37 8.88
N HIS A 45 11.87 -18.19 7.99
CA HIS A 45 11.62 -16.89 7.36
C HIS A 45 10.58 -16.05 8.11
N ASP A 46 9.70 -16.70 8.90
CA ASP A 46 8.69 -16.03 9.73
C ASP A 46 8.45 -16.83 11.01
N THR A 47 8.65 -16.20 12.18
CA THR A 47 8.54 -16.81 13.52
C THR A 47 7.11 -16.85 14.07
N ASN A 48 6.15 -16.25 13.38
CA ASN A 48 4.77 -16.19 13.84
C ASN A 48 3.81 -16.93 12.92
N ARG A 49 3.92 -16.70 11.59
CA ARG A 49 3.00 -17.30 10.63
C ARG A 49 3.50 -17.19 9.18
N GLY A 50 4.02 -18.24 8.62
CA GLY A 50 4.44 -18.32 7.22
C GLY A 50 3.49 -19.18 6.37
N ASN A 51 2.25 -18.73 6.15
CA ASN A 51 1.25 -19.48 5.39
C ASN A 51 1.19 -19.05 3.91
N TYR A 52 0.59 -19.92 3.08
CA TYR A 52 0.34 -19.66 1.65
C TYR A 52 1.61 -19.32 0.87
N ASN A 53 2.69 -20.03 1.17
CA ASN A 53 3.99 -19.84 0.57
C ASN A 53 3.96 -20.03 -0.95
N SER A 54 4.50 -19.04 -1.69
CA SER A 54 4.72 -19.09 -3.14
C SER A 54 6.13 -18.65 -3.44
N LEU A 55 7.00 -19.60 -3.78
CA LEU A 55 8.42 -19.36 -4.09
C LEU A 55 8.59 -19.39 -5.62
N VAL A 56 9.32 -18.41 -6.16
CA VAL A 56 9.66 -18.31 -7.57
C VAL A 56 11.12 -17.95 -7.75
N GLN A 57 11.75 -18.48 -8.78
CA GLN A 57 13.10 -18.08 -9.17
C GLN A 57 13.04 -16.74 -9.91
N VAL A 58 13.90 -15.80 -9.55
CA VAL A 58 14.01 -14.45 -10.15
C VAL A 58 15.25 -14.37 -11.01
N ASP A 59 16.36 -14.95 -10.55
CA ASP A 59 17.63 -15.02 -11.25
C ASP A 59 18.33 -16.34 -10.90
N SER A 60 19.54 -16.58 -11.37
CA SER A 60 20.27 -17.84 -11.26
C SER A 60 20.29 -18.44 -9.84
N ASP A 61 20.43 -17.60 -8.82
CA ASP A 61 20.52 -17.96 -7.41
C ASP A 61 19.56 -17.15 -6.51
N THR A 62 18.80 -16.23 -7.10
CA THR A 62 17.87 -15.34 -6.39
C THR A 62 16.45 -15.83 -6.53
N TYR A 63 15.76 -15.97 -5.42
CA TYR A 63 14.38 -16.42 -5.31
C TYR A 63 13.54 -15.40 -4.54
N ALA A 64 12.28 -15.24 -4.91
CA ALA A 64 11.30 -14.43 -4.19
C ALA A 64 10.23 -15.34 -3.59
N LEU A 65 9.98 -15.19 -2.29
CA LEU A 65 8.94 -15.88 -1.54
C LEU A 65 7.84 -14.91 -1.17
N ALA A 66 6.64 -15.11 -1.70
CA ALA A 66 5.43 -14.44 -1.23
C ALA A 66 4.73 -15.35 -0.21
N TYR A 67 4.28 -14.78 0.91
CA TYR A 67 3.57 -15.50 1.97
C TYR A 67 2.66 -14.57 2.77
N THR A 68 1.83 -15.13 3.65
CA THR A 68 1.04 -14.36 4.61
C THR A 68 1.53 -14.59 6.03
N SER A 69 1.68 -13.50 6.80
CA SER A 69 2.03 -13.50 8.21
C SER A 69 0.80 -13.47 9.13
N GLU A 70 0.99 -13.22 10.41
CA GLU A 70 -0.02 -13.38 11.48
C GLU A 70 -1.33 -12.62 11.22
N ASN A 71 -1.26 -11.39 10.75
CA ASN A 71 -2.42 -10.52 10.51
C ASN A 71 -3.08 -10.72 9.14
N LYS A 72 -2.68 -11.75 8.37
CA LYS A 72 -3.00 -11.98 6.96
C LYS A 72 -2.38 -10.93 6.03
N ASP A 73 -1.37 -10.22 6.50
CA ASP A 73 -0.60 -9.30 5.67
C ASP A 73 0.23 -10.11 4.67
N GLY A 74 0.32 -9.60 3.44
CA GLY A 74 1.15 -10.18 2.40
C GLY A 74 2.59 -9.70 2.54
N PHE A 75 3.54 -10.65 2.50
CA PHE A 75 4.97 -10.39 2.52
C PHE A 75 5.64 -10.91 1.27
N ILE A 76 6.68 -10.22 0.84
CA ILE A 76 7.64 -10.72 -0.14
C ILE A 76 9.04 -10.58 0.46
N THR A 77 9.78 -11.68 0.42
CA THR A 77 11.18 -11.73 0.87
C THR A 77 12.01 -12.38 -0.22
N THR A 78 13.19 -11.85 -0.50
CA THR A 78 14.14 -12.50 -1.39
C THR A 78 15.09 -13.40 -0.61
N PHE A 79 15.59 -14.43 -1.28
CA PHE A 79 16.59 -15.35 -0.78
C PHE A 79 17.64 -15.59 -1.85
N THR A 80 18.88 -15.69 -1.45
CA THR A 80 19.90 -16.36 -2.24
C THR A 80 19.89 -17.83 -1.83
N ILE A 81 19.62 -18.73 -2.79
CA ILE A 81 19.55 -20.17 -2.56
C ILE A 81 20.58 -20.84 -3.46
N THR A 82 21.54 -21.47 -2.82
CA THR A 82 22.53 -22.34 -3.47
C THR A 82 22.28 -23.79 -3.06
N THR A 83 23.12 -24.69 -3.56
CA THR A 83 23.06 -26.12 -3.16
C THR A 83 23.25 -26.34 -1.67
N ASP A 84 24.03 -25.49 -1.00
CA ASP A 84 24.51 -25.70 0.37
C ASP A 84 23.97 -24.69 1.38
N GLU A 85 23.42 -23.55 0.92
CA GLU A 85 23.08 -22.44 1.79
C GLU A 85 21.85 -21.67 1.32
N ILE A 86 21.08 -21.16 2.30
CA ILE A 86 19.97 -20.23 2.10
C ILE A 86 20.25 -18.97 2.91
N GLU A 87 20.41 -17.84 2.21
CA GLU A 87 20.55 -16.54 2.83
C GLU A 87 19.30 -15.70 2.59
N LYS A 88 18.80 -15.08 3.66
CA LYS A 88 17.67 -14.13 3.57
C LYS A 88 18.17 -12.80 3.03
N GLY A 89 17.63 -12.38 1.92
CA GLY A 89 17.87 -11.08 1.30
C GLY A 89 16.93 -9.98 1.82
N SER A 90 16.50 -9.12 0.93
CA SER A 90 15.58 -8.03 1.25
C SER A 90 14.16 -8.53 1.51
N SER A 91 13.52 -7.96 2.51
CA SER A 91 12.10 -8.22 2.82
C SER A 91 11.29 -6.96 2.56
N CYS A 92 10.16 -7.12 1.94
CA CYS A 92 9.12 -6.09 1.95
C CYS A 92 8.32 -6.25 3.24
N TRP A 93 8.50 -5.30 4.15
CA TRP A 93 7.81 -5.27 5.44
C TRP A 93 6.40 -4.73 5.34
N ASP A 94 6.15 -3.96 4.31
CA ASP A 94 4.88 -3.35 4.03
C ASP A 94 4.57 -3.42 2.54
N CYS A 95 3.85 -4.49 2.16
CA CYS A 95 3.36 -4.68 0.80
C CYS A 95 1.88 -4.31 0.69
N THR A 96 1.29 -3.81 1.76
CA THR A 96 -0.09 -3.33 1.80
C THR A 96 -0.10 -1.84 1.51
N ARG A 97 -0.67 -1.46 0.40
CA ARG A 97 -0.78 -0.04 0.03
C ARG A 97 -1.69 0.70 1.00
N PRO A 98 -1.37 1.95 1.35
CA PRO A 98 -2.26 2.76 2.15
C PRO A 98 -3.60 2.96 1.44
N ALA A 99 -4.65 3.12 2.22
CA ALA A 99 -6.01 3.31 1.71
C ALA A 99 -6.64 4.59 2.24
N ILE A 100 -7.44 5.24 1.41
CA ILE A 100 -8.27 6.37 1.84
C ILE A 100 -9.60 5.80 2.32
N THR A 101 -9.80 5.77 3.65
CA THR A 101 -10.96 5.15 4.26
C THR A 101 -11.10 5.50 5.75
N HIS A 102 -12.30 5.65 6.26
CA HIS A 102 -12.57 5.80 7.68
C HIS A 102 -12.38 4.50 8.48
N HIS A 103 -12.42 3.36 7.82
CA HIS A 103 -12.55 2.07 8.51
C HIS A 103 -11.30 1.18 8.44
N GLY A 104 -10.25 1.58 7.74
CA GLY A 104 -9.11 0.70 7.53
C GLY A 104 -9.40 -0.53 6.66
N VAL A 105 -10.49 -0.51 5.89
CA VAL A 105 -10.88 -1.56 4.93
C VAL A 105 -11.23 -0.91 3.61
N SER A 106 -10.68 -1.42 2.52
CA SER A 106 -10.84 -0.90 1.16
C SER A 106 -12.28 -0.85 0.64
N THR A 107 -13.24 -1.34 1.41
CA THR A 107 -14.65 -1.47 1.00
C THR A 107 -15.60 -0.41 1.57
N THR A 108 -15.13 0.44 2.49
CA THR A 108 -15.96 1.50 3.08
C THR A 108 -15.54 2.87 2.60
N PRO A 109 -16.48 3.61 2.10
CA PRO A 109 -16.27 4.63 1.09
C PRO A 109 -16.37 6.07 1.60
N ASP A 110 -15.74 6.46 2.66
CA ASP A 110 -16.01 7.74 3.32
C ASP A 110 -14.77 8.51 3.84
N GLY A 111 -13.57 8.15 3.36
CA GLY A 111 -12.31 8.80 3.77
C GLY A 111 -12.03 10.11 3.03
N PHE A 112 -12.94 10.61 2.20
CA PHE A 112 -12.71 11.78 1.38
C PHE A 112 -13.88 12.75 1.43
N SER A 113 -13.61 14.05 1.57
CA SER A 113 -14.63 15.08 1.50
C SER A 113 -14.12 16.38 0.87
N ILE A 114 -15.04 17.14 0.28
CA ILE A 114 -14.82 18.51 -0.20
C ILE A 114 -15.91 19.38 0.42
N ASN A 115 -15.55 20.42 1.16
CA ASN A 115 -16.47 21.31 1.85
C ASN A 115 -17.56 20.55 2.62
N ASP A 116 -17.13 19.55 3.43
CA ASP A 116 -17.98 18.65 4.22
C ASP A 116 -18.91 17.71 3.41
N ASN A 117 -18.90 17.77 2.09
CA ASN A 117 -19.54 16.76 1.25
C ASN A 117 -18.69 15.51 1.21
N VAL A 118 -19.13 14.45 1.88
CA VAL A 118 -18.42 13.17 1.95
C VAL A 118 -18.65 12.36 0.68
N PHE A 119 -17.56 11.92 0.07
CA PHE A 119 -17.59 11.10 -1.13
C PHE A 119 -17.47 9.62 -0.76
N LYS A 120 -18.28 8.81 -1.38
CA LYS A 120 -18.16 7.36 -1.27
C LYS A 120 -17.10 6.87 -2.23
N ASN A 121 -16.00 6.34 -1.69
CA ASN A 121 -14.91 5.77 -2.48
C ASN A 121 -15.29 4.38 -3.01
N ASN A 122 -16.13 4.37 -4.04
CA ASN A 122 -16.62 3.14 -4.65
C ASN A 122 -15.98 3.01 -6.03
N GLN A 123 -15.11 2.07 -6.25
CA GLN A 123 -14.24 1.90 -7.44
C GLN A 123 -14.96 1.86 -8.82
N LYS A 124 -16.26 1.96 -8.89
CA LYS A 124 -17.05 1.92 -10.15
C LYS A 124 -17.48 3.26 -10.75
N LEU A 125 -17.04 4.33 -10.48
CA LEU A 125 -17.27 5.45 -9.87
C LEU A 125 -17.24 6.81 -10.34
N TYR A 126 -16.80 7.15 -11.47
CA TYR A 126 -16.79 8.51 -12.00
C TYR A 126 -18.19 9.13 -12.17
N ASN A 127 -19.23 8.32 -12.29
CA ASN A 127 -20.57 8.79 -12.64
C ASN A 127 -21.53 8.98 -11.44
N ASP A 128 -21.20 8.48 -10.26
CA ASP A 128 -22.13 8.48 -9.12
C ASP A 128 -21.71 9.47 -8.00
N ASN A 129 -20.61 10.16 -8.14
CA ASN A 129 -20.17 11.14 -7.16
C ASN A 129 -20.88 12.48 -7.36
N PRO A 130 -21.34 13.13 -6.27
CA PRO A 130 -21.95 14.43 -6.38
C PRO A 130 -20.94 15.47 -6.89
N VAL A 131 -21.43 16.42 -7.68
CA VAL A 131 -20.65 17.59 -8.06
C VAL A 131 -20.70 18.58 -6.91
N VAL A 132 -19.53 19.03 -6.43
CA VAL A 132 -19.43 20.13 -5.48
C VAL A 132 -19.12 21.40 -6.25
N GLU A 133 -19.98 22.38 -6.11
CA GLU A 133 -19.77 23.72 -6.65
C GLU A 133 -18.93 24.52 -5.66
N ALA A 134 -17.96 25.26 -6.19
CA ALA A 134 -17.10 26.16 -5.42
C ALA A 134 -17.05 27.52 -6.10
N GLU A 135 -17.17 28.59 -5.31
CA GLU A 135 -17.07 29.94 -5.82
C GLU A 135 -15.61 30.37 -5.93
N VAL A 136 -15.29 31.13 -6.98
CA VAL A 136 -13.96 31.72 -7.16
C VAL A 136 -13.67 32.70 -6.03
N GLY A 137 -12.54 32.57 -5.40
CA GLY A 137 -12.12 33.44 -4.27
C GLY A 137 -12.52 32.91 -2.90
N GLU A 138 -13.31 31.85 -2.80
CA GLU A 138 -13.66 31.22 -1.54
C GLU A 138 -12.74 30.04 -1.20
N ILE A 139 -12.62 29.75 0.09
CA ILE A 139 -11.81 28.62 0.56
C ILE A 139 -12.55 27.33 0.28
N VAL A 140 -11.90 26.44 -0.44
CA VAL A 140 -12.30 25.06 -0.63
C VAL A 140 -11.45 24.16 0.25
N THR A 141 -12.09 23.39 1.11
CA THR A 141 -11.44 22.45 2.02
C THR A 141 -11.55 21.03 1.46
N ILE A 142 -10.41 20.41 1.17
CA ILE A 142 -10.31 19.02 0.72
C ILE A 142 -9.72 18.21 1.87
N LYS A 143 -10.45 17.20 2.36
CA LYS A 143 -9.99 16.33 3.44
C LYS A 143 -9.84 14.91 2.94
N ALA A 144 -8.73 14.29 3.31
CA ALA A 144 -8.48 12.86 3.11
C ALA A 144 -8.17 12.22 4.46
N ARG A 145 -8.81 11.10 4.74
CA ARG A 145 -8.49 10.23 5.87
C ARG A 145 -7.81 8.98 5.34
N ALA A 146 -6.59 8.77 5.74
CA ALA A 146 -5.75 7.70 5.26
C ALA A 146 -5.49 6.67 6.37
N TRP A 147 -5.44 5.42 5.95
CA TRP A 147 -5.06 4.28 6.77
C TRP A 147 -3.85 3.57 6.16
N ASP A 148 -3.02 3.04 7.03
CA ASP A 148 -1.93 2.15 6.68
C ASP A 148 -1.82 1.02 7.72
N ASN A 149 -1.46 -0.19 7.31
CA ASN A 149 -1.38 -1.35 8.19
C ASN A 149 -0.24 -1.26 9.23
N LYS A 150 0.75 -0.41 8.99
CA LYS A 150 1.83 -0.08 9.94
C LYS A 150 1.51 1.15 10.80
N GLY A 151 0.35 1.74 10.59
CA GLY A 151 -0.11 2.94 11.27
C GLY A 151 0.18 4.24 10.53
N PRO A 152 -0.39 5.35 11.00
CA PRO A 152 -0.36 6.64 10.31
C PRO A 152 1.06 7.20 10.09
N GLY A 153 2.03 6.84 10.93
CA GLY A 153 3.43 7.25 10.80
C GLY A 153 4.16 6.65 9.60
N ASN A 154 3.60 5.61 8.97
CA ASN A 154 4.16 5.00 7.77
C ASN A 154 3.77 5.75 6.49
N ILE A 155 2.70 6.53 6.52
CA ILE A 155 2.27 7.35 5.41
C ILE A 155 3.27 8.52 5.27
N VAL A 156 3.95 8.58 4.12
CA VAL A 156 5.00 9.58 3.89
C VAL A 156 4.53 10.75 3.07
N ARG A 157 3.49 10.57 2.25
CA ARG A 157 3.08 11.58 1.31
C ARG A 157 1.62 11.49 0.91
N GLU A 158 1.00 12.65 0.74
CA GLU A 158 -0.31 12.79 0.13
C GLU A 158 -0.23 13.72 -1.07
N ILE A 159 -0.91 13.36 -2.16
CA ILE A 159 -0.97 14.18 -3.37
C ILE A 159 -2.42 14.39 -3.76
N VAL A 160 -2.81 15.64 -3.97
CA VAL A 160 -4.12 16.02 -4.49
C VAL A 160 -3.97 16.57 -5.90
N TYR A 161 -4.68 16.01 -6.85
CA TYR A 161 -4.76 16.44 -8.24
C TYR A 161 -6.08 17.16 -8.46
N LEU A 162 -6.05 18.37 -9.05
CA LEU A 162 -7.21 19.27 -9.11
C LEU A 162 -7.86 19.40 -10.49
N ASP A 163 -7.19 18.95 -11.56
CA ASP A 163 -7.57 19.20 -12.93
C ASP A 163 -7.62 17.92 -13.78
N ILE A 164 -8.22 16.87 -13.24
CA ILE A 164 -8.42 15.62 -13.98
C ILE A 164 -9.74 15.76 -14.77
N TYR A 165 -9.66 15.78 -16.09
CA TYR A 165 -10.79 15.90 -16.99
C TYR A 165 -11.07 14.60 -17.73
N GLU A 166 -12.30 14.43 -18.25
CA GLU A 166 -12.67 13.24 -19.03
C GLU A 166 -11.77 13.04 -20.25
N GLU A 167 -11.31 14.13 -20.87
CA GLU A 167 -10.41 14.08 -22.03
C GLU A 167 -8.97 13.71 -21.64
N LYS A 168 -8.62 13.86 -20.36
CA LYS A 168 -7.34 13.52 -19.77
C LYS A 168 -7.55 12.82 -18.43
N PRO A 169 -8.04 11.58 -18.44
CA PRO A 169 -8.48 10.90 -17.22
C PRO A 169 -7.31 10.41 -16.34
N HIS A 170 -6.07 10.57 -16.81
CA HIS A 170 -4.93 10.06 -16.06
C HIS A 170 -4.34 11.15 -15.17
N TRP A 171 -4.26 10.88 -13.87
CA TRP A 171 -3.67 11.80 -12.88
C TRP A 171 -2.25 12.29 -13.22
N ARG A 172 -1.45 11.48 -13.98
CA ARG A 172 -0.11 11.88 -14.47
C ARG A 172 -0.13 13.02 -15.49
N GLU A 173 -1.28 13.32 -16.07
CA GLU A 173 -1.48 14.41 -17.01
C GLU A 173 -1.97 15.70 -16.32
N SER A 174 -2.21 15.64 -15.00
CA SER A 174 -2.58 16.80 -14.21
C SER A 174 -1.48 17.85 -14.23
N GLU A 175 -1.89 19.09 -14.46
CA GLU A 175 -1.04 20.28 -14.47
C GLU A 175 -1.24 21.17 -13.22
N ALA A 176 -2.20 20.75 -12.36
CA ALA A 176 -2.52 21.39 -11.10
C ALA A 176 -2.61 20.37 -9.98
N PHE A 177 -1.56 20.27 -9.15
CA PHE A 177 -1.52 19.34 -8.02
C PHE A 177 -0.74 19.90 -6.84
N ILE A 178 -1.07 19.39 -5.64
CA ILE A 178 -0.40 19.70 -4.38
C ILE A 178 0.17 18.40 -3.83
N LYS A 179 1.45 18.40 -3.46
CA LYS A 179 2.16 17.29 -2.85
C LYS A 179 2.60 17.71 -1.45
N TYR A 180 2.15 17.00 -0.46
CA TYR A 180 2.54 17.17 0.93
C TYR A 180 3.41 16.00 1.39
N ASP A 181 4.65 16.29 1.75
CA ASP A 181 5.57 15.34 2.39
C ASP A 181 5.35 15.45 3.91
N ILE A 182 4.65 14.46 4.46
CA ILE A 182 4.15 14.49 5.84
C ILE A 182 5.30 14.44 6.85
N ARG A 183 6.34 13.64 6.57
CA ARG A 183 7.48 13.48 7.49
C ARG A 183 8.35 14.72 7.58
N LYS A 184 8.42 15.50 6.50
CA LYS A 184 9.22 16.71 6.42
C LYS A 184 8.43 17.97 6.71
N ASP A 185 7.09 17.84 6.78
CA ASP A 185 6.16 18.97 6.79
C ASP A 185 6.43 19.93 5.61
N GLU A 186 6.69 19.37 4.43
CA GLU A 186 7.08 20.10 3.24
C GLU A 186 5.98 20.05 2.18
N ILE A 187 5.56 21.21 1.71
CA ILE A 187 4.55 21.32 0.66
C ILE A 187 5.22 21.74 -0.65
N LYS A 188 4.93 21.01 -1.72
CA LYS A 188 5.27 21.36 -3.10
C LYS A 188 4.01 21.33 -3.94
N TYR A 189 3.83 22.29 -4.83
CA TYR A 189 2.70 22.29 -5.74
C TYR A 189 3.12 22.73 -7.14
N THR A 190 2.32 22.30 -8.10
CA THR A 190 2.39 22.70 -9.49
C THR A 190 1.03 23.27 -9.88
N ASP A 191 1.03 24.40 -10.54
CA ASP A 191 -0.16 25.03 -11.10
C ASP A 191 0.24 25.81 -12.36
N LYS A 192 0.33 25.11 -13.48
CA LYS A 192 0.75 25.73 -14.74
C LYS A 192 -0.25 26.74 -15.28
N ASN A 193 -1.49 26.62 -14.87
CA ASN A 193 -2.57 27.44 -15.38
C ASN A 193 -3.01 28.55 -14.42
N ASN A 194 -2.34 28.74 -13.30
CA ASN A 194 -2.76 29.65 -12.22
C ASN A 194 -4.23 29.42 -11.83
N LEU A 195 -4.57 28.17 -11.58
CA LEU A 195 -5.92 27.71 -11.28
C LEU A 195 -6.30 27.98 -9.84
N PHE A 196 -5.35 27.85 -8.91
CA PHE A 196 -5.60 27.96 -7.49
C PHE A 196 -4.50 28.70 -6.73
N ALA A 197 -4.83 29.15 -5.53
CA ALA A 197 -3.88 29.59 -4.52
C ALA A 197 -3.95 28.61 -3.34
N LEU A 198 -2.81 28.15 -2.86
CA LEU A 198 -2.72 27.31 -1.67
C LEU A 198 -2.81 28.18 -0.42
N VAL A 199 -3.78 27.89 0.45
CA VAL A 199 -3.93 28.57 1.75
C VAL A 199 -3.13 27.83 2.82
N GLY A 200 -3.17 26.49 2.82
CA GLY A 200 -2.39 25.67 3.74
C GLY A 200 -2.73 24.20 3.65
N VAL A 201 -1.85 23.38 4.24
CA VAL A 201 -2.05 21.94 4.44
C VAL A 201 -1.81 21.62 5.91
N THR A 202 -2.64 20.80 6.50
CA THR A 202 -2.46 20.31 7.86
C THR A 202 -2.67 18.80 7.91
N SER A 203 -2.00 18.12 8.83
CA SER A 203 -2.21 16.70 9.10
C SER A 203 -2.33 16.46 10.60
N GLU A 204 -3.19 15.53 10.99
CA GLU A 204 -3.36 15.12 12.38
C GLU A 204 -3.62 13.61 12.46
N ILE A 205 -3.11 12.99 13.52
CA ILE A 205 -3.42 11.60 13.85
C ILE A 205 -4.70 11.61 14.67
N VAL A 206 -5.69 10.84 14.24
CA VAL A 206 -6.99 10.73 14.87
C VAL A 206 -7.28 9.30 15.31
N GLU A 207 -8.01 9.13 16.41
CA GLU A 207 -8.49 7.82 16.81
C GLU A 207 -9.47 7.27 15.76
N ASN A 208 -9.37 5.97 15.47
CA ASN A 208 -10.33 5.32 14.61
C ASN A 208 -11.68 5.16 15.33
N PRO A 209 -12.75 5.85 14.90
CA PRO A 209 -14.05 5.81 15.59
C PRO A 209 -14.73 4.44 15.53
N TYR A 210 -14.22 3.51 14.73
CA TYR A 210 -14.81 2.19 14.49
C TYR A 210 -14.02 1.04 15.12
N GLN A 211 -13.28 1.31 16.19
CA GLN A 211 -12.47 0.31 16.91
C GLN A 211 -13.29 -0.80 17.58
N SER A 212 -14.60 -0.62 17.78
CA SER A 212 -15.45 -1.51 18.57
C SER A 212 -15.70 -2.90 17.94
N ASP A 213 -15.22 -3.16 16.73
CA ASP A 213 -15.36 -4.47 16.09
C ASP A 213 -14.12 -5.33 16.35
N GLU A 214 -14.11 -6.04 17.49
CA GLU A 214 -13.01 -6.93 17.90
C GLU A 214 -12.65 -8.02 16.88
N LYS A 215 -13.55 -8.32 15.95
CA LYS A 215 -13.32 -9.33 14.90
C LYS A 215 -12.48 -8.81 13.73
N LEU A 216 -12.47 -7.50 13.53
CA LEU A 216 -11.66 -6.85 12.52
C LEU A 216 -10.55 -6.10 13.27
N LYS A 217 -9.36 -6.67 13.38
CA LYS A 217 -8.18 -5.96 13.92
C LYS A 217 -7.96 -4.68 13.11
N ARG A 218 -8.64 -3.59 13.47
CA ARG A 218 -8.56 -2.29 12.80
C ARG A 218 -7.44 -1.47 13.42
N PRO A 219 -6.77 -0.63 12.67
CA PRO A 219 -5.79 0.29 13.24
C PRO A 219 -6.48 1.18 14.27
N LEU A 220 -5.78 1.44 15.36
CA LEU A 220 -6.26 2.30 16.44
C LEU A 220 -6.33 3.76 15.99
N GLU A 221 -5.47 4.13 15.05
CA GLU A 221 -5.25 5.49 14.60
C GLU A 221 -5.30 5.58 13.07
N LEU A 222 -5.75 6.72 12.60
CA LEU A 222 -5.83 7.11 11.19
C LEU A 222 -5.13 8.46 11.01
N LEU A 223 -4.80 8.81 9.78
CA LEU A 223 -4.22 10.11 9.45
C LEU A 223 -5.24 10.95 8.70
N ASP A 224 -5.63 12.08 9.28
CA ASP A 224 -6.43 13.10 8.61
C ASP A 224 -5.50 14.15 8.00
N ILE A 225 -5.72 14.45 6.72
CA ILE A 225 -4.97 15.45 5.97
C ILE A 225 -5.98 16.42 5.36
N THR A 226 -5.75 17.71 5.58
CA THR A 226 -6.63 18.78 5.12
C THR A 226 -5.86 19.74 4.23
N PHE A 227 -6.34 19.94 3.01
CA PHE A 227 -5.85 20.93 2.07
C PHE A 227 -6.85 22.07 1.95
N ASN A 228 -6.43 23.29 2.19
CA ASN A 228 -7.22 24.49 2.00
C ASN A 228 -6.68 25.25 0.78
N ILE A 229 -7.53 25.44 -0.21
CA ILE A 229 -7.19 26.13 -1.45
C ILE A 229 -8.24 27.20 -1.78
N ILE A 230 -7.90 28.13 -2.66
CA ILE A 230 -8.83 29.07 -3.26
C ILE A 230 -8.70 28.99 -4.76
N PHE A 231 -9.78 28.69 -5.47
CA PHE A 231 -9.75 28.77 -6.93
C PHE A 231 -9.65 30.22 -7.39
N ALA A 232 -8.62 30.51 -8.17
CA ALA A 232 -8.31 31.87 -8.64
C ALA A 232 -9.15 32.29 -9.87
N LYS A 233 -9.76 31.31 -10.55
CA LYS A 233 -10.58 31.54 -11.75
C LYS A 233 -11.56 30.41 -11.95
N PRO A 234 -12.64 30.64 -12.75
CA PRO A 234 -13.57 29.59 -13.11
C PRO A 234 -12.86 28.45 -13.88
N MET A 235 -13.26 27.24 -13.60
CA MET A 235 -12.83 26.03 -14.32
C MET A 235 -14.05 25.21 -14.72
N LYS A 236 -13.93 24.40 -15.75
CA LYS A 236 -14.95 23.39 -16.04
C LYS A 236 -14.91 22.29 -14.99
N THR A 237 -16.02 21.57 -14.88
CA THR A 237 -16.09 20.40 -13.97
C THR A 237 -14.92 19.46 -14.20
N SER A 238 -14.22 19.11 -13.14
CA SER A 238 -13.08 18.17 -13.13
C SER A 238 -13.25 17.14 -12.02
N HIS A 239 -12.52 16.06 -12.12
CA HIS A 239 -12.35 15.13 -11.00
C HIS A 239 -11.18 15.57 -10.12
N ILE A 240 -11.33 15.39 -8.83
CA ILE A 240 -10.23 15.52 -7.88
C ILE A 240 -9.69 14.11 -7.61
N GLY A 241 -8.40 13.94 -7.84
CA GLY A 241 -7.69 12.70 -7.53
C GLY A 241 -6.90 12.83 -6.24
N ILE A 242 -6.84 11.76 -5.45
CA ILE A 242 -5.99 11.68 -4.27
C ILE A 242 -5.13 10.43 -4.36
N GLN A 243 -3.87 10.59 -3.97
CA GLN A 243 -2.91 9.50 -3.89
C GLN A 243 -2.17 9.55 -2.57
N THR A 244 -2.30 8.50 -1.78
CA THR A 244 -1.56 8.27 -0.54
C THR A 244 -0.39 7.34 -0.83
N ILE A 245 0.77 7.64 -0.26
CA ILE A 245 2.03 6.91 -0.47
C ILE A 245 2.67 6.64 0.89
N ASP A 246 3.04 5.40 1.12
CA ASP A 246 3.84 4.88 2.22
C ASP A 246 5.34 4.79 1.90
N ASP A 247 6.11 4.26 2.83
CA ASP A 247 7.55 3.98 2.66
C ASP A 247 7.83 2.80 1.75
#